data_c5050300a06e96c32fc89d4f8f273457
#
_entry.id   c5050300a06e96c32fc89d4f8f273457
#
_cell.length_a   1.000
_cell.length_b   1.000
_cell.length_c   1.000
_cell.angle_alpha   90.00
_cell.angle_beta   90.00
_cell.angle_gamma   90.00
#
_symmetry.space_group_name_H-M   'P 1'
#
loop_
_entity.id
_entity.type
_entity.pdbx_description
1 polymer ?
#
loop_
_entity_poly.entity_id
_entity_poly.type
_entity_poly.pdbx_seq_one_letter_code
_entity_poly.pdbx_strand_id
1 'polypeptide(L)'
;MENRLKELCSVNSEMQEKYYLYCQIKKSLTERLRTVPAYFPHFSIHDASHSSNIIKYLSMLLGRDNIEKLSVSDLLVLCVAAYAHDISMSVSYEMIHEKMTSDEWKETLKKYTSSQQEDLADIAERLLRFPEVKKDVIALDVYSDVLYVIEENFRAEHAKRSAEEILENGDLEKLFGIRMRNILAEVCRLHGCGISDVMDLPYEENGIFDDYIHPRFDAALLALGDLLDMDTGRFDKEFLRVAAPMPKLSEIHKEKHESITHFLVKNGMIEIKSNCKSLEVYRAMRDWIDWIRQSTEFMSVHWSEIAPEKIAGAPYLNESEILLNNDVKWVEFADLKFEISTKHALKLLGGTNLYKSKYVFVREVIQNAVDATMKRIYLTYLEQYDGDKENKDDRFLKWLVHEGKEIINDSAIHVTLSSGNKSSCLKKPVFMRVSAISISLLITN
;
A
#
# COMPACT_ATOMS: atom_id res chain seq x y z
N MET A 1 -20.37 -3.88 19.73
CA MET A 1 -21.18 -4.27 18.55
C MET A 1 -21.82 -5.64 18.73
N GLU A 2 -21.09 -6.75 18.85
CA GLU A 2 -21.67 -8.11 18.95
C GLU A 2 -22.66 -8.30 20.11
N ASN A 3 -22.42 -7.73 21.29
CA ASN A 3 -23.36 -7.78 22.39
C ASN A 3 -24.69 -7.06 22.05
N ARG A 4 -24.61 -5.91 21.37
CA ARG A 4 -25.79 -5.19 20.90
C ARG A 4 -26.57 -5.96 19.85
N LEU A 5 -25.86 -6.61 18.90
CA LEU A 5 -26.47 -7.52 17.93
C LEU A 5 -27.24 -8.65 18.63
N LYS A 6 -26.61 -9.29 19.62
CA LYS A 6 -27.23 -10.34 20.42
C LYS A 6 -28.50 -9.88 21.13
N GLU A 7 -28.45 -8.70 21.75
CA GLU A 7 -29.62 -8.10 22.42
C GLU A 7 -30.77 -7.86 21.45
N LEU A 8 -30.50 -7.21 20.32
CA LEU A 8 -31.51 -6.93 19.30
C LEU A 8 -32.09 -8.20 18.71
N CYS A 9 -31.28 -9.21 18.44
CA CYS A 9 -31.73 -10.48 17.89
C CYS A 9 -32.47 -11.36 18.92
N SER A 10 -32.48 -10.99 20.20
CA SER A 10 -33.24 -11.76 21.22
C SER A 10 -34.77 -11.50 21.22
N VAL A 11 -35.24 -10.54 20.39
CA VAL A 11 -36.62 -10.04 20.43
C VAL A 11 -37.63 -11.03 19.87
N ASN A 12 -37.29 -11.76 18.81
CA ASN A 12 -38.19 -12.76 18.20
C ASN A 12 -37.42 -13.97 17.64
N SER A 13 -38.12 -15.02 17.28
CA SER A 13 -37.54 -16.29 16.84
C SER A 13 -36.77 -16.19 15.52
N GLU A 14 -37.23 -15.38 14.58
CA GLU A 14 -36.58 -15.20 13.28
C GLU A 14 -35.22 -14.52 13.45
N MET A 15 -35.14 -13.44 14.23
CA MET A 15 -33.90 -12.76 14.56
C MET A 15 -32.95 -13.68 15.35
N GLN A 16 -33.48 -14.52 16.26
CA GLN A 16 -32.68 -15.51 17.00
C GLN A 16 -32.06 -16.54 16.06
N GLU A 17 -32.78 -17.00 15.05
CA GLU A 17 -32.27 -17.94 14.03
C GLU A 17 -31.13 -17.28 13.24
N LYS A 18 -31.29 -16.04 12.80
CA LYS A 18 -30.24 -15.28 12.10
C LYS A 18 -29.00 -15.08 12.98
N TYR A 19 -29.17 -14.76 14.26
CA TYR A 19 -28.04 -14.67 15.19
C TYR A 19 -27.32 -16.01 15.38
N TYR A 20 -28.06 -17.12 15.43
CA TYR A 20 -27.47 -18.45 15.50
C TYR A 20 -26.64 -18.77 14.23
N LEU A 21 -27.18 -18.49 13.05
CA LEU A 21 -26.42 -18.60 11.78
C LEU A 21 -25.16 -17.73 11.78
N TYR A 22 -25.27 -16.49 12.25
CA TYR A 22 -24.11 -15.63 12.42
C TYR A 22 -23.03 -16.28 13.30
N CYS A 23 -23.41 -16.85 14.43
CA CYS A 23 -22.44 -17.51 15.32
C CYS A 23 -21.78 -18.73 14.66
N GLN A 24 -22.48 -19.50 13.85
CA GLN A 24 -21.91 -20.61 13.09
C GLN A 24 -20.96 -20.13 12.01
N ILE A 25 -21.34 -19.11 11.25
CA ILE A 25 -20.50 -18.50 10.21
C ILE A 25 -19.24 -17.91 10.83
N LYS A 26 -19.36 -17.12 11.90
CA LYS A 26 -18.22 -16.58 12.64
C LYS A 26 -17.25 -17.68 13.06
N LYS A 27 -17.76 -18.80 13.59
CA LYS A 27 -16.94 -19.95 13.97
C LYS A 27 -16.19 -20.53 12.77
N SER A 28 -16.89 -20.78 11.67
CA SER A 28 -16.32 -21.32 10.43
C SER A 28 -15.23 -20.40 9.86
N LEU A 29 -15.51 -19.09 9.75
CA LEU A 29 -14.54 -18.10 9.30
C LEU A 29 -13.31 -18.02 10.22
N THR A 30 -13.51 -18.06 11.55
CA THR A 30 -12.45 -18.10 12.54
C THR A 30 -11.55 -19.32 12.38
N GLU A 31 -12.14 -20.51 12.19
CA GLU A 31 -11.38 -21.75 11.99
C GLU A 31 -10.56 -21.69 10.70
N ARG A 32 -11.12 -21.10 9.66
CA ARG A 32 -10.46 -20.93 8.37
C ARG A 32 -9.31 -19.91 8.45
N LEU A 33 -9.50 -18.75 9.06
CA LEU A 33 -8.46 -17.71 9.22
C LEU A 33 -7.26 -18.21 10.04
N ARG A 34 -7.44 -19.17 10.94
CA ARG A 34 -6.32 -19.81 11.68
C ARG A 34 -5.34 -20.55 10.78
N THR A 35 -5.71 -20.86 9.55
CA THR A 35 -4.80 -21.52 8.60
C THR A 35 -3.87 -20.56 7.88
N VAL A 36 -4.16 -19.26 7.89
CA VAL A 36 -3.36 -18.22 7.20
C VAL A 36 -1.87 -18.30 7.53
N PRO A 37 -1.44 -18.39 8.80
CA PRO A 37 -0.03 -18.45 9.14
C PRO A 37 0.71 -19.70 8.62
N ALA A 38 -0.01 -20.74 8.21
CA ALA A 38 0.64 -21.95 7.68
C ALA A 38 1.33 -21.68 6.33
N TYR A 39 0.81 -20.77 5.53
CA TYR A 39 1.36 -20.40 4.23
C TYR A 39 1.93 -18.98 4.19
N PHE A 40 1.54 -18.12 5.12
CA PHE A 40 2.01 -16.73 5.21
C PHE A 40 2.64 -16.46 6.59
N PRO A 41 3.79 -17.11 6.89
CA PRO A 41 4.40 -17.06 8.21
C PRO A 41 4.97 -15.69 8.57
N HIS A 42 5.27 -14.86 7.58
CA HIS A 42 5.86 -13.54 7.77
C HIS A 42 4.84 -12.43 7.77
N PHE A 43 3.59 -12.77 7.51
CA PHE A 43 2.49 -11.82 7.53
C PHE A 43 2.09 -11.49 8.98
N SER A 44 1.60 -10.28 9.20
CA SER A 44 0.92 -9.98 10.46
C SER A 44 -0.23 -10.98 10.64
N ILE A 45 -0.47 -11.43 11.87
CA ILE A 45 -1.47 -12.45 12.16
C ILE A 45 -2.84 -11.98 11.66
N HIS A 46 -3.30 -12.52 10.52
CA HIS A 46 -4.67 -12.37 10.00
C HIS A 46 -5.54 -13.52 10.49
N ASP A 47 -5.45 -13.81 11.78
CA ASP A 47 -6.31 -14.78 12.43
C ASP A 47 -7.57 -14.10 13.02
N ALA A 48 -8.36 -14.85 13.75
CA ALA A 48 -9.55 -14.33 14.41
C ALA A 48 -9.27 -13.20 15.41
N SER A 49 -8.03 -12.97 15.86
CA SER A 49 -7.67 -11.85 16.73
C SER A 49 -7.73 -10.53 15.97
N HIS A 50 -7.26 -10.50 14.72
CA HIS A 50 -7.40 -9.35 13.82
C HIS A 50 -8.88 -8.95 13.66
N SER A 51 -9.74 -9.89 13.25
CA SER A 51 -11.17 -9.64 13.11
C SER A 51 -11.82 -9.13 14.41
N SER A 52 -11.45 -9.71 15.55
CA SER A 52 -11.93 -9.29 16.86
C SER A 52 -11.44 -7.89 17.24
N ASN A 53 -10.20 -7.53 16.88
CA ASN A 53 -9.64 -6.21 17.09
C ASN A 53 -10.35 -5.16 16.22
N ILE A 54 -10.67 -5.45 14.97
CA ILE A 54 -11.48 -4.57 14.12
C ILE A 54 -12.80 -4.24 14.83
N ILE A 55 -13.56 -5.27 15.27
CA ILE A 55 -14.82 -5.07 15.99
C ILE A 55 -14.62 -4.25 17.27
N LYS A 56 -13.54 -4.50 18.01
CA LYS A 56 -13.17 -3.76 19.21
C LYS A 56 -12.91 -2.29 18.92
N TYR A 57 -12.05 -1.99 17.94
CA TYR A 57 -11.72 -0.61 17.59
C TYR A 57 -12.90 0.15 16.98
N LEU A 58 -13.71 -0.50 16.14
CA LEU A 58 -14.96 0.09 15.66
C LEU A 58 -15.94 0.37 16.82
N SER A 59 -16.02 -0.54 17.80
CA SER A 59 -16.85 -0.30 18.99
C SER A 59 -16.37 0.88 19.84
N MET A 60 -15.04 1.05 19.98
CA MET A 60 -14.44 2.19 20.67
C MET A 60 -14.62 3.49 19.89
N LEU A 61 -14.50 3.42 18.57
CA LEU A 61 -14.65 4.57 17.67
C LEU A 61 -16.08 5.10 17.66
N LEU A 62 -17.05 4.24 17.49
CA LEU A 62 -18.47 4.62 17.49
C LEU A 62 -18.95 5.06 18.88
N GLY A 63 -18.45 4.43 19.92
CA GLY A 63 -18.96 4.60 21.28
C GLY A 63 -20.35 3.99 21.46
N ARG A 64 -20.78 3.89 22.71
CA ARG A 64 -22.02 3.20 23.06
C ARG A 64 -23.26 3.85 22.42
N ASP A 65 -23.34 5.17 22.49
CA ASP A 65 -24.52 5.93 22.04
C ASP A 65 -24.78 5.76 20.52
N ASN A 66 -23.73 5.68 19.70
CA ASN A 66 -23.87 5.45 18.27
C ASN A 66 -24.15 3.96 17.96
N ILE A 67 -23.54 3.03 18.69
CA ILE A 67 -23.81 1.59 18.53
C ILE A 67 -25.28 1.27 18.84
N GLU A 68 -25.89 1.93 19.82
CA GLU A 68 -27.31 1.77 20.18
C GLU A 68 -28.26 2.21 19.05
N LYS A 69 -27.80 3.08 18.13
CA LYS A 69 -28.59 3.61 17.01
C LYS A 69 -28.44 2.79 15.72
N LEU A 70 -27.45 1.88 15.65
CA LEU A 70 -27.25 1.04 14.48
C LEU A 70 -28.39 0.07 14.27
N SER A 71 -28.73 -0.19 13.03
CA SER A 71 -29.67 -1.22 12.63
C SER A 71 -29.12 -2.62 12.90
N VAL A 72 -29.99 -3.63 12.91
CA VAL A 72 -29.57 -5.02 12.98
C VAL A 72 -28.78 -5.40 11.73
N SER A 73 -29.18 -4.89 10.57
CA SER A 73 -28.53 -5.12 9.28
C SER A 73 -27.12 -4.55 9.22
N ASP A 74 -26.90 -3.29 9.65
CA ASP A 74 -25.55 -2.70 9.75
C ASP A 74 -24.67 -3.50 10.71
N LEU A 75 -25.19 -3.86 11.90
CA LEU A 75 -24.44 -4.63 12.89
C LEU A 75 -24.04 -6.02 12.36
N LEU A 76 -24.96 -6.72 11.66
CA LEU A 76 -24.67 -8.03 11.07
C LEU A 76 -23.60 -7.91 9.97
N VAL A 77 -23.75 -6.94 9.06
CA VAL A 77 -22.77 -6.74 7.97
C VAL A 77 -21.42 -6.39 8.52
N LEU A 78 -21.30 -5.43 9.43
CA LEU A 78 -20.03 -5.04 10.04
C LEU A 78 -19.36 -6.19 10.80
N CYS A 79 -20.16 -6.95 11.60
CA CYS A 79 -19.62 -8.07 12.35
C CYS A 79 -19.17 -9.23 11.43
N VAL A 80 -19.90 -9.53 10.35
CA VAL A 80 -19.50 -10.58 9.40
C VAL A 80 -18.33 -10.09 8.55
N ALA A 81 -18.37 -8.85 8.04
CA ALA A 81 -17.31 -8.26 7.23
C ALA A 81 -15.96 -8.28 7.95
N ALA A 82 -15.92 -7.97 9.24
CA ALA A 82 -14.70 -8.06 10.04
C ALA A 82 -14.03 -9.45 10.03
N TYR A 83 -14.80 -10.55 9.85
CA TYR A 83 -14.25 -11.90 9.72
C TYR A 83 -14.08 -12.36 8.27
N ALA A 84 -14.77 -11.74 7.31
CA ALA A 84 -14.83 -12.22 5.94
C ALA A 84 -13.92 -11.42 4.97
N HIS A 85 -13.53 -10.17 5.30
CA HIS A 85 -12.82 -9.30 4.35
C HIS A 85 -11.49 -9.89 3.87
N ASP A 86 -10.81 -10.67 4.71
CA ASP A 86 -9.53 -11.32 4.44
C ASP A 86 -9.60 -12.83 4.24
N ILE A 87 -10.80 -13.39 4.05
CA ILE A 87 -10.99 -14.85 4.02
C ILE A 87 -10.18 -15.53 2.92
N SER A 88 -9.92 -14.85 1.81
CA SER A 88 -9.10 -15.34 0.70
C SER A 88 -7.62 -15.45 1.00
N MET A 89 -7.15 -14.90 2.13
CA MET A 89 -5.79 -15.14 2.64
C MET A 89 -5.61 -16.56 3.17
N SER A 90 -6.71 -17.28 3.43
CA SER A 90 -6.69 -18.69 3.74
C SER A 90 -6.61 -19.53 2.47
N VAL A 91 -5.39 -19.81 2.01
CA VAL A 91 -5.13 -20.58 0.79
C VAL A 91 -4.99 -22.07 1.08
N SER A 92 -5.37 -22.92 0.12
CA SER A 92 -5.15 -24.36 0.19
C SER A 92 -3.89 -24.77 -0.59
N TYR A 93 -3.42 -25.99 -0.34
CA TYR A 93 -2.33 -26.57 -1.12
C TYR A 93 -2.68 -26.62 -2.60
N GLU A 94 -3.91 -26.99 -2.94
CA GLU A 94 -4.40 -27.08 -4.31
C GLU A 94 -4.32 -25.72 -5.02
N MET A 95 -4.76 -24.65 -4.37
CA MET A 95 -4.70 -23.28 -4.91
C MET A 95 -3.25 -22.86 -5.21
N ILE A 96 -2.32 -23.15 -4.29
CA ILE A 96 -0.89 -22.88 -4.48
C ILE A 96 -0.34 -23.71 -5.65
N HIS A 97 -0.67 -24.99 -5.68
CA HIS A 97 -0.23 -25.90 -6.73
C HIS A 97 -0.74 -25.46 -8.11
N GLU A 98 -2.03 -25.12 -8.24
CA GLU A 98 -2.61 -24.60 -9.47
C GLU A 98 -1.91 -23.30 -9.92
N LYS A 99 -1.69 -22.37 -9.01
CA LYS A 99 -1.00 -21.12 -9.32
C LYS A 99 0.41 -21.36 -9.83
N MET A 100 1.18 -22.21 -9.15
CA MET A 100 2.56 -22.51 -9.53
C MET A 100 2.69 -23.30 -10.85
N THR A 101 1.69 -24.09 -11.20
CA THR A 101 1.67 -24.88 -12.45
C THR A 101 1.03 -24.12 -13.62
N SER A 102 0.46 -22.95 -13.38
CA SER A 102 -0.14 -22.10 -14.41
C SER A 102 0.91 -21.42 -15.29
N ASP A 103 0.54 -21.08 -16.52
CA ASP A 103 1.38 -20.26 -17.40
C ASP A 103 1.61 -18.85 -16.83
N GLU A 104 0.66 -18.36 -16.03
CA GLU A 104 0.74 -17.06 -15.35
C GLU A 104 1.85 -16.99 -14.30
N TRP A 105 2.29 -18.12 -13.73
CA TRP A 105 3.35 -18.14 -12.72
C TRP A 105 4.64 -17.53 -13.24
N LYS A 106 5.06 -17.94 -14.42
CA LYS A 106 6.27 -17.38 -15.05
C LYS A 106 6.15 -15.90 -15.35
N GLU A 107 4.97 -15.45 -15.76
CA GLU A 107 4.71 -14.03 -16.02
C GLU A 107 4.71 -13.23 -14.70
N THR A 108 4.15 -13.80 -13.63
CA THR A 108 4.21 -13.22 -12.28
C THR A 108 5.66 -13.05 -11.83
N LEU A 109 6.48 -14.08 -11.94
CA LEU A 109 7.91 -13.99 -11.60
C LEU A 109 8.63 -12.93 -12.44
N LYS A 110 8.43 -12.89 -13.76
CA LYS A 110 9.01 -11.86 -14.63
C LYS A 110 8.59 -10.44 -14.21
N LYS A 111 7.32 -10.24 -13.84
CA LYS A 111 6.84 -8.95 -13.32
C LYS A 111 7.61 -8.56 -12.07
N TYR A 112 7.84 -9.49 -11.16
CA TYR A 112 8.51 -9.22 -9.89
C TYR A 112 10.02 -8.98 -10.04
N THR A 113 10.70 -9.46 -11.08
CA THR A 113 12.12 -9.09 -11.32
C THR A 113 12.33 -7.58 -11.54
N SER A 114 11.26 -6.85 -11.86
CA SER A 114 11.25 -5.39 -12.00
C SER A 114 10.66 -4.68 -10.78
N SER A 115 10.47 -5.37 -9.67
CA SER A 115 9.95 -4.80 -8.42
C SER A 115 10.92 -3.78 -7.84
N GLN A 116 10.38 -2.73 -7.20
CA GLN A 116 11.17 -1.80 -6.39
C GLN A 116 11.62 -2.42 -5.06
N GLN A 117 11.05 -3.56 -4.67
CA GLN A 117 11.46 -4.35 -3.52
C GLN A 117 12.61 -5.27 -3.96
N GLU A 118 13.83 -4.93 -3.55
CA GLU A 118 15.04 -5.68 -3.95
C GLU A 118 14.95 -7.17 -3.60
N ASP A 119 14.49 -7.50 -2.39
CA ASP A 119 14.35 -8.89 -1.94
C ASP A 119 13.40 -9.69 -2.85
N LEU A 120 12.27 -9.09 -3.23
CA LEU A 120 11.29 -9.73 -4.12
C LEU A 120 11.83 -9.92 -5.54
N ALA A 121 12.59 -8.94 -6.04
CA ALA A 121 13.22 -9.02 -7.35
C ALA A 121 14.26 -10.14 -7.39
N ASP A 122 15.14 -10.21 -6.39
CA ASP A 122 16.18 -11.25 -6.28
C ASP A 122 15.58 -12.66 -6.14
N ILE A 123 14.53 -12.80 -5.35
CA ILE A 123 13.81 -14.08 -5.18
C ILE A 123 13.17 -14.50 -6.51
N ALA A 124 12.49 -13.58 -7.19
CA ALA A 124 11.86 -13.87 -8.47
C ALA A 124 12.89 -14.30 -9.54
N GLU A 125 14.06 -13.66 -9.57
CA GLU A 125 15.16 -14.08 -10.46
C GLU A 125 15.68 -15.50 -10.13
N ARG A 126 15.83 -15.82 -8.85
CA ARG A 126 16.25 -17.18 -8.42
C ARG A 126 15.25 -18.23 -8.87
N LEU A 127 13.96 -17.98 -8.64
CA LEU A 127 12.89 -18.92 -9.01
C LEU A 127 12.77 -19.11 -10.52
N LEU A 128 12.98 -18.06 -11.31
CA LEU A 128 13.02 -18.17 -12.79
C LEU A 128 14.16 -19.05 -13.30
N ARG A 129 15.28 -19.09 -12.58
CA ARG A 129 16.44 -19.91 -12.93
C ARG A 129 16.40 -21.34 -12.36
N PHE A 130 15.40 -21.66 -11.56
CA PHE A 130 15.22 -23.01 -11.03
C PHE A 130 14.74 -23.96 -12.14
N PRO A 131 15.35 -25.16 -12.34
CA PRO A 131 16.28 -25.91 -11.46
C PRO A 131 17.78 -25.68 -11.72
N GLU A 132 18.19 -24.71 -12.53
CA GLU A 132 19.61 -24.44 -12.85
C GLU A 132 20.41 -23.82 -11.69
N VAL A 133 19.82 -23.83 -10.48
CA VAL A 133 20.36 -23.17 -9.27
C VAL A 133 21.61 -23.87 -8.77
N LYS A 134 22.58 -23.07 -8.33
CA LYS A 134 23.88 -23.50 -7.78
C LYS A 134 23.74 -24.50 -6.63
N LYS A 135 24.80 -25.29 -6.43
CA LYS A 135 24.91 -26.35 -5.38
C LYS A 135 24.65 -25.90 -3.94
N ASP A 136 24.55 -24.60 -3.67
CA ASP A 136 24.45 -24.02 -2.32
C ASP A 136 23.00 -23.69 -1.91
N VAL A 137 21.99 -23.88 -2.80
CA VAL A 137 20.59 -23.63 -2.49
C VAL A 137 19.91 -24.96 -2.15
N ILE A 138 19.40 -25.06 -0.93
CA ILE A 138 18.66 -26.23 -0.48
C ILE A 138 17.16 -26.10 -0.79
N ALA A 139 16.44 -27.22 -0.85
CA ALA A 139 15.01 -27.24 -1.15
C ALA A 139 14.16 -26.38 -0.19
N LEU A 140 14.62 -26.19 1.06
CA LEU A 140 13.95 -25.36 2.06
C LEU A 140 14.01 -23.88 1.69
N ASP A 141 15.11 -23.39 1.13
CA ASP A 141 15.26 -22.01 0.70
C ASP A 141 14.31 -21.72 -0.49
N VAL A 142 14.26 -22.67 -1.44
CA VAL A 142 13.33 -22.57 -2.60
C VAL A 142 11.88 -22.56 -2.14
N TYR A 143 11.53 -23.37 -1.15
CA TYR A 143 10.21 -23.40 -0.57
C TYR A 143 9.84 -22.06 0.09
N SER A 144 10.74 -21.47 0.86
CA SER A 144 10.56 -20.15 1.47
C SER A 144 10.40 -19.04 0.43
N ASP A 145 11.23 -19.07 -0.63
CA ASP A 145 11.15 -18.13 -1.75
C ASP A 145 9.79 -18.22 -2.47
N VAL A 146 9.30 -19.44 -2.71
CA VAL A 146 7.99 -19.67 -3.31
C VAL A 146 6.87 -19.12 -2.43
N LEU A 147 6.90 -19.40 -1.13
CA LEU A 147 5.88 -18.89 -0.20
C LEU A 147 5.87 -17.36 -0.20
N TYR A 148 7.02 -16.71 -0.21
CA TYR A 148 7.09 -15.26 -0.22
C TYR A 148 6.48 -14.65 -1.49
N VAL A 149 6.78 -15.20 -2.67
CA VAL A 149 6.18 -14.72 -3.93
C VAL A 149 4.66 -14.99 -3.97
N ILE A 150 4.23 -16.13 -3.46
CA ILE A 150 2.80 -16.46 -3.32
C ILE A 150 2.11 -15.46 -2.39
N GLU A 151 2.71 -15.19 -1.23
CA GLU A 151 2.21 -14.20 -0.25
C GLU A 151 1.99 -12.84 -0.90
N GLU A 152 3.00 -12.28 -1.59
CA GLU A 152 2.89 -10.99 -2.25
C GLU A 152 1.83 -10.97 -3.37
N ASN A 153 1.73 -12.06 -4.14
CA ASN A 153 0.73 -12.16 -5.19
C ASN A 153 -0.70 -12.23 -4.63
N PHE A 154 -0.91 -13.02 -3.58
CA PHE A 154 -2.23 -13.18 -2.97
C PHE A 154 -2.64 -11.93 -2.20
N ARG A 155 -1.70 -11.25 -1.54
CA ARG A 155 -1.94 -10.00 -0.83
C ARG A 155 -2.42 -8.88 -1.74
N ALA A 156 -1.85 -8.77 -2.95
CA ALA A 156 -2.23 -7.71 -3.89
C ALA A 156 -3.71 -7.77 -4.34
N GLU A 157 -4.33 -8.95 -4.30
CA GLU A 157 -5.69 -9.18 -4.80
C GLU A 157 -6.66 -9.69 -3.71
N HIS A 158 -6.25 -9.75 -2.44
CA HIS A 158 -7.02 -10.40 -1.37
C HIS A 158 -8.43 -9.84 -1.22
N ALA A 159 -8.61 -8.53 -1.26
CA ALA A 159 -9.91 -7.89 -1.09
C ALA A 159 -10.91 -8.30 -2.18
N LYS A 160 -10.47 -8.30 -3.45
CA LYS A 160 -11.27 -8.74 -4.58
C LYS A 160 -11.63 -10.22 -4.47
N ARG A 161 -10.65 -11.06 -4.17
CA ARG A 161 -10.84 -12.51 -4.04
C ARG A 161 -11.72 -12.87 -2.85
N SER A 162 -11.60 -12.15 -1.73
CA SER A 162 -12.51 -12.34 -0.58
C SER A 162 -13.95 -12.02 -0.97
N ALA A 163 -14.17 -10.96 -1.77
CA ALA A 163 -15.50 -10.65 -2.28
C ALA A 163 -16.05 -11.76 -3.20
N GLU A 164 -15.23 -12.32 -4.09
CA GLU A 164 -15.59 -13.43 -4.97
C GLU A 164 -16.00 -14.67 -4.14
N GLU A 165 -15.22 -15.03 -3.11
CA GLU A 165 -15.55 -16.12 -2.20
C GLU A 165 -16.83 -15.88 -1.38
N ILE A 166 -17.09 -14.63 -0.95
CA ILE A 166 -18.33 -14.26 -0.27
C ILE A 166 -19.54 -14.50 -1.18
N LEU A 167 -19.42 -14.16 -2.47
CA LEU A 167 -20.50 -14.36 -3.46
C LEU A 167 -20.82 -15.84 -3.70
N GLU A 168 -19.87 -16.74 -3.50
CA GLU A 168 -20.06 -18.18 -3.67
C GLU A 168 -20.46 -18.89 -2.38
N ASN A 169 -20.41 -18.20 -1.23
CA ASN A 169 -20.65 -18.81 0.07
C ASN A 169 -22.14 -19.02 0.37
N GLY A 170 -22.59 -20.28 0.37
CA GLY A 170 -23.99 -20.66 0.61
C GLY A 170 -24.49 -20.38 2.03
N ASP A 171 -23.62 -20.37 3.05
CA ASP A 171 -24.03 -20.06 4.42
C ASP A 171 -24.24 -18.55 4.60
N LEU A 172 -23.43 -17.71 3.94
CA LEU A 172 -23.68 -16.28 3.87
C LEU A 172 -24.97 -15.98 3.08
N GLU A 173 -25.27 -16.73 2.04
CA GLU A 173 -26.55 -16.61 1.34
C GLU A 173 -27.76 -16.95 2.22
N LYS A 174 -27.66 -17.99 3.05
CA LYS A 174 -28.71 -18.33 4.02
C LYS A 174 -28.90 -17.22 5.08
N LEU A 175 -27.82 -16.61 5.53
CA LEU A 175 -27.88 -15.54 6.51
C LEU A 175 -28.48 -14.26 5.91
N PHE A 176 -27.99 -13.83 4.78
CA PHE A 176 -28.25 -12.51 4.21
C PHE A 176 -29.25 -12.51 3.05
N GLY A 177 -29.42 -13.61 2.34
CA GLY A 177 -30.03 -13.64 1.01
C GLY A 177 -29.07 -13.06 -0.05
N ILE A 178 -29.41 -13.26 -1.32
CA ILE A 178 -28.52 -12.90 -2.45
C ILE A 178 -28.16 -11.40 -2.44
N ARG A 179 -29.15 -10.51 -2.28
CA ARG A 179 -28.95 -9.06 -2.35
C ARG A 179 -27.98 -8.56 -1.26
N MET A 180 -28.24 -8.90 -0.02
CA MET A 180 -27.40 -8.46 1.11
C MET A 180 -26.03 -9.12 1.11
N ARG A 181 -25.90 -10.36 0.62
CA ARG A 181 -24.60 -11.00 0.40
C ARG A 181 -23.76 -10.24 -0.64
N ASN A 182 -24.39 -9.75 -1.72
CA ASN A 182 -23.71 -8.91 -2.71
C ASN A 182 -23.23 -7.59 -2.09
N ILE A 183 -24.04 -6.96 -1.23
CA ILE A 183 -23.61 -5.77 -0.47
C ILE A 183 -22.42 -6.09 0.43
N LEU A 184 -22.47 -7.19 1.18
CA LEU A 184 -21.35 -7.63 2.02
C LEU A 184 -20.06 -7.85 1.21
N ALA A 185 -20.19 -8.47 0.02
CA ALA A 185 -19.03 -8.68 -0.87
C ALA A 185 -18.41 -7.36 -1.31
N GLU A 186 -19.22 -6.37 -1.70
CA GLU A 186 -18.73 -5.04 -2.09
C GLU A 186 -18.14 -4.28 -0.90
N VAL A 187 -18.75 -4.34 0.28
CA VAL A 187 -18.20 -3.78 1.53
C VAL A 187 -16.81 -4.36 1.79
N CYS A 188 -16.67 -5.69 1.67
CA CYS A 188 -15.37 -6.35 1.85
C CYS A 188 -14.39 -6.02 0.72
N ARG A 189 -14.81 -5.88 -0.53
CA ARG A 189 -13.94 -5.51 -1.65
C ARG A 189 -13.33 -4.13 -1.47
N LEU A 190 -14.13 -3.18 -0.99
CA LEU A 190 -13.74 -1.78 -0.88
C LEU A 190 -12.73 -1.49 0.25
N HIS A 191 -12.53 -2.39 1.22
CA HIS A 191 -11.50 -2.17 2.23
C HIS A 191 -10.08 -2.11 1.63
N GLY A 192 -9.84 -2.77 0.49
CA GLY A 192 -8.58 -2.73 -0.25
C GLY A 192 -8.49 -1.60 -1.30
N CYS A 193 -9.47 -0.70 -1.35
CA CYS A 193 -9.56 0.40 -2.32
C CYS A 193 -9.35 1.77 -1.67
N GLY A 194 -9.38 2.85 -2.46
CA GLY A 194 -9.38 4.20 -1.92
C GLY A 194 -10.66 4.51 -1.16
N ILE A 195 -10.59 5.24 -0.05
CA ILE A 195 -11.77 5.57 0.77
C ILE A 195 -12.88 6.29 -0.02
N SER A 196 -12.53 7.02 -1.09
CA SER A 196 -13.50 7.68 -1.98
C SER A 196 -14.41 6.70 -2.72
N ASP A 197 -13.96 5.46 -2.92
CA ASP A 197 -14.67 4.46 -3.71
C ASP A 197 -15.92 3.93 -2.99
N VAL A 198 -16.02 4.17 -1.66
CA VAL A 198 -17.23 3.85 -0.90
C VAL A 198 -18.46 4.63 -1.41
N MET A 199 -18.22 5.77 -2.07
CA MET A 199 -19.30 6.59 -2.63
C MET A 199 -20.00 5.95 -3.83
N ASP A 200 -19.41 4.91 -4.43
CA ASP A 200 -20.03 4.11 -5.50
C ASP A 200 -21.16 3.21 -4.96
N LEU A 201 -21.17 2.94 -3.65
CA LEU A 201 -22.23 2.20 -2.99
C LEU A 201 -23.49 3.07 -2.79
N PRO A 202 -24.68 2.45 -2.67
CA PRO A 202 -25.88 3.18 -2.26
C PRO A 202 -25.71 3.73 -0.83
N TYR A 203 -26.31 4.90 -0.58
CA TYR A 203 -26.34 5.50 0.75
C TYR A 203 -27.11 4.63 1.74
N GLU A 204 -28.31 4.18 1.34
CA GLU A 204 -29.23 3.41 2.15
C GLU A 204 -29.98 2.39 1.28
N GLU A 205 -30.19 1.19 1.82
CA GLU A 205 -31.04 0.17 1.21
C GLU A 205 -31.90 -0.55 2.28
N ASN A 206 -32.93 -1.30 1.86
CA ASN A 206 -33.67 -2.15 2.78
C ASN A 206 -32.75 -3.20 3.39
N GLY A 207 -32.82 -3.38 4.70
CA GLY A 207 -32.07 -4.38 5.44
C GLY A 207 -32.60 -5.80 5.31
N ILE A 208 -32.25 -6.64 6.29
CA ILE A 208 -32.70 -8.04 6.38
C ILE A 208 -34.10 -8.13 7.00
N PHE A 209 -34.41 -7.20 7.91
CA PHE A 209 -35.65 -7.05 8.62
C PHE A 209 -36.39 -5.78 8.19
N ASP A 210 -37.34 -5.28 8.98
CA ASP A 210 -37.94 -3.97 8.78
C ASP A 210 -36.98 -2.84 9.23
N ASP A 211 -35.75 -2.88 8.71
CA ASP A 211 -34.68 -1.90 8.98
C ASP A 211 -33.97 -1.52 7.67
N TYR A 212 -32.97 -0.65 7.79
CA TYR A 212 -32.16 -0.19 6.66
C TYR A 212 -30.70 -0.55 6.91
N ILE A 213 -29.97 -0.81 5.80
CA ILE A 213 -28.52 -0.92 5.77
C ILE A 213 -27.93 0.31 5.11
N HIS A 214 -26.73 0.69 5.55
CA HIS A 214 -25.97 1.84 5.03
C HIS A 214 -24.62 1.38 4.46
N PRO A 215 -24.59 0.87 3.21
CA PRO A 215 -23.39 0.23 2.64
C PRO A 215 -22.15 1.13 2.61
N ARG A 216 -22.29 2.44 2.35
CA ARG A 216 -21.17 3.40 2.40
C ARG A 216 -20.57 3.48 3.79
N PHE A 217 -21.39 3.53 4.81
CA PHE A 217 -20.99 3.59 6.20
C PHE A 217 -20.26 2.33 6.64
N ASP A 218 -20.82 1.17 6.30
CA ASP A 218 -20.23 -0.12 6.64
C ASP A 218 -18.87 -0.31 5.95
N ALA A 219 -18.75 0.04 4.67
CA ALA A 219 -17.49 -0.04 3.93
C ALA A 219 -16.44 0.94 4.49
N ALA A 220 -16.82 2.20 4.77
CA ALA A 220 -15.91 3.18 5.32
C ALA A 220 -15.42 2.79 6.72
N LEU A 221 -16.30 2.26 7.55
CA LEU A 221 -15.93 1.77 8.88
C LEU A 221 -15.04 0.54 8.81
N LEU A 222 -15.32 -0.42 7.93
CA LEU A 222 -14.48 -1.62 7.77
C LEU A 222 -13.07 -1.21 7.36
N ALA A 223 -12.93 -0.37 6.33
CA ALA A 223 -11.63 0.12 5.86
C ALA A 223 -10.85 0.86 6.95
N LEU A 224 -11.52 1.73 7.71
CA LEU A 224 -10.87 2.42 8.83
C LEU A 224 -10.56 1.45 9.98
N GLY A 225 -11.45 0.51 10.30
CA GLY A 225 -11.25 -0.48 11.35
C GLY A 225 -10.06 -1.39 11.11
N ASP A 226 -9.84 -1.80 9.86
CA ASP A 226 -8.66 -2.56 9.44
C ASP A 226 -7.37 -1.76 9.63
N LEU A 227 -7.34 -0.49 9.22
CA LEU A 227 -6.21 0.42 9.46
C LEU A 227 -5.92 0.63 10.96
N LEU A 228 -6.92 0.55 11.83
CA LEU A 228 -6.77 0.75 13.27
C LEU A 228 -6.26 -0.50 14.01
N ASP A 229 -6.19 -1.67 13.38
CA ASP A 229 -5.57 -2.83 14.03
C ASP A 229 -4.05 -2.73 14.03
N MET A 230 -3.56 -1.90 14.94
CA MET A 230 -2.13 -1.62 15.15
C MET A 230 -1.57 -2.36 16.39
N ASP A 231 -2.20 -3.45 16.81
CA ASP A 231 -1.78 -4.18 18.01
C ASP A 231 -0.38 -4.78 17.83
N THR A 232 0.49 -4.60 18.84
CA THR A 232 1.84 -5.17 18.88
C THR A 232 1.85 -6.69 18.95
N GLY A 233 0.73 -7.32 19.34
CA GLY A 233 0.54 -8.76 19.37
C GLY A 233 0.36 -9.41 17.98
N ARG A 234 0.33 -8.64 16.88
CA ARG A 234 0.15 -9.17 15.51
C ARG A 234 1.31 -10.03 15.00
N PHE A 235 2.42 -10.08 15.69
CA PHE A 235 3.57 -10.92 15.34
C PHE A 235 3.88 -11.87 16.50
N ASP A 236 3.60 -13.16 16.32
CA ASP A 236 3.96 -14.19 17.30
C ASP A 236 5.48 -14.42 17.25
N LYS A 237 6.18 -14.01 18.33
CA LYS A 237 7.64 -14.11 18.42
C LYS A 237 8.14 -15.55 18.36
N GLU A 238 7.38 -16.49 18.93
CA GLU A 238 7.78 -17.91 18.92
C GLU A 238 7.55 -18.51 17.53
N PHE A 239 6.46 -18.15 16.86
CA PHE A 239 6.20 -18.57 15.49
C PHE A 239 7.28 -18.04 14.53
N LEU A 240 7.62 -16.76 14.62
CA LEU A 240 8.66 -16.15 13.81
C LEU A 240 10.05 -16.77 14.05
N ARG A 241 10.31 -17.26 15.23
CA ARG A 241 11.58 -17.95 15.56
C ARG A 241 11.72 -19.30 14.85
N VAL A 242 10.61 -19.94 14.53
CA VAL A 242 10.55 -21.25 13.90
C VAL A 242 10.36 -21.15 12.38
N ALA A 243 9.80 -20.04 11.90
CA ALA A 243 9.63 -19.77 10.48
C ALA A 243 10.96 -19.47 9.78
N ALA A 244 10.93 -19.44 8.45
CA ALA A 244 12.07 -19.01 7.64
C ALA A 244 12.52 -17.58 7.99
N PRO A 245 13.74 -17.15 7.60
CA PRO A 245 14.18 -15.78 7.78
C PRO A 245 13.16 -14.78 7.26
N MET A 246 12.83 -13.77 8.09
CA MET A 246 11.82 -12.79 7.75
C MET A 246 12.32 -11.87 6.61
N PRO A 247 11.55 -11.68 5.54
CA PRO A 247 11.87 -10.68 4.52
C PRO A 247 11.95 -9.28 5.12
N LYS A 248 12.82 -8.43 4.56
CA LYS A 248 13.07 -7.07 5.06
C LYS A 248 11.80 -6.22 5.19
N LEU A 249 10.89 -6.35 4.23
CA LEU A 249 9.62 -5.62 4.26
C LEU A 249 8.75 -6.04 5.45
N SER A 250 8.64 -7.34 5.70
CA SER A 250 7.88 -7.88 6.85
C SER A 250 8.53 -7.47 8.18
N GLU A 251 9.86 -7.38 8.24
CA GLU A 251 10.59 -6.86 9.40
C GLU A 251 10.27 -5.39 9.65
N ILE A 252 10.26 -4.55 8.60
CA ILE A 252 9.87 -3.14 8.69
C ILE A 252 8.43 -3.00 9.21
N HIS A 253 7.49 -3.82 8.70
CA HIS A 253 6.11 -3.81 9.18
C HIS A 253 5.99 -4.23 10.64
N LYS A 254 6.73 -5.25 11.08
CA LYS A 254 6.80 -5.65 12.48
C LYS A 254 7.34 -4.53 13.36
N GLU A 255 8.49 -3.95 12.99
CA GLU A 255 9.10 -2.86 13.73
C GLU A 255 8.21 -1.60 13.76
N LYS A 256 7.42 -1.35 12.71
CA LYS A 256 6.40 -0.30 12.67
C LYS A 256 5.41 -0.48 13.83
N HIS A 257 4.85 -1.67 14.01
CA HIS A 257 3.94 -1.95 15.13
C HIS A 257 4.64 -1.84 16.50
N GLU A 258 5.88 -2.30 16.60
CA GLU A 258 6.68 -2.19 17.84
C GLU A 258 7.09 -0.74 18.16
N SER A 259 7.06 0.18 17.19
CA SER A 259 7.42 1.58 17.37
C SER A 259 6.33 2.40 18.05
N ILE A 260 5.10 1.89 18.16
CA ILE A 260 3.96 2.62 18.72
C ILE A 260 4.16 2.80 20.23
N THR A 261 4.16 4.04 20.67
CA THR A 261 4.32 4.44 22.08
C THR A 261 3.03 4.91 22.72
N HIS A 262 2.07 5.37 21.90
CA HIS A 262 0.73 5.75 22.33
C HIS A 262 -0.28 5.43 21.24
N PHE A 263 -1.40 4.81 21.62
CA PHE A 263 -2.51 4.53 20.74
C PHE A 263 -3.82 4.61 21.50
N LEU A 264 -4.70 5.52 21.11
CA LEU A 264 -6.00 5.73 21.71
C LEU A 264 -7.07 5.85 20.63
N VAL A 265 -8.14 5.05 20.77
CA VAL A 265 -9.36 5.14 19.96
C VAL A 265 -10.53 5.31 20.91
N LYS A 266 -11.30 6.40 20.81
CA LYS A 266 -12.41 6.67 21.71
C LYS A 266 -13.40 7.68 21.12
N ASN A 267 -14.66 7.29 20.97
CA ASN A 267 -15.76 8.19 20.61
C ASN A 267 -15.45 9.10 19.40
N GLY A 268 -15.06 8.49 18.30
CA GLY A 268 -14.69 9.19 17.06
C GLY A 268 -13.25 9.69 17.02
N MET A 269 -12.55 9.78 18.14
CA MET A 269 -11.19 10.29 18.23
C MET A 269 -10.15 9.19 18.10
N ILE A 270 -9.08 9.47 17.36
CA ILE A 270 -7.91 8.61 17.17
C ILE A 270 -6.67 9.43 17.54
N GLU A 271 -5.78 8.85 18.34
CA GLU A 271 -4.46 9.42 18.68
C GLU A 271 -3.38 8.35 18.51
N ILE A 272 -2.28 8.69 17.84
CA ILE A 272 -1.18 7.77 17.55
C ILE A 272 0.15 8.48 17.75
N LYS A 273 1.03 7.91 18.60
CA LYS A 273 2.43 8.35 18.70
C LYS A 273 3.35 7.15 18.52
N SER A 274 4.45 7.38 17.82
CA SER A 274 5.46 6.34 17.56
C SER A 274 6.87 6.88 17.71
N ASN A 275 7.80 5.97 18.04
CA ASN A 275 9.24 6.25 18.08
C ASN A 275 9.96 5.19 17.25
N CYS A 276 10.28 5.55 16.02
CA CYS A 276 10.82 4.64 15.01
C CYS A 276 12.33 4.47 15.16
N LYS A 277 12.83 3.25 14.99
CA LYS A 277 14.24 2.90 15.13
C LYS A 277 15.06 3.21 13.86
N SER A 278 14.42 3.21 12.69
CA SER A 278 15.06 3.43 11.39
C SER A 278 14.21 4.33 10.50
N LEU A 279 14.82 4.85 9.44
CA LEU A 279 14.13 5.71 8.46
C LEU A 279 13.07 4.92 7.68
N GLU A 280 13.32 3.65 7.39
CA GLU A 280 12.38 2.77 6.71
C GLU A 280 11.11 2.57 7.54
N VAL A 281 11.28 2.30 8.84
CA VAL A 281 10.16 2.18 9.80
C VAL A 281 9.41 3.50 9.94
N TYR A 282 10.14 4.64 9.99
CA TYR A 282 9.54 5.98 10.03
C TYR A 282 8.65 6.22 8.79
N ARG A 283 9.14 5.91 7.58
CA ARG A 283 8.37 6.05 6.34
C ARG A 283 7.12 5.16 6.35
N ALA A 284 7.27 3.90 6.70
CA ALA A 284 6.15 2.96 6.79
C ALA A 284 5.09 3.42 7.81
N MET A 285 5.50 4.00 8.96
CA MET A 285 4.59 4.56 9.96
C MET A 285 3.89 5.81 9.43
N ARG A 286 4.63 6.70 8.76
CA ARG A 286 4.06 7.91 8.17
C ARG A 286 3.01 7.58 7.11
N ASP A 287 3.34 6.70 6.17
CA ASP A 287 2.40 6.30 5.12
C ASP A 287 1.12 5.70 5.73
N TRP A 288 1.25 4.92 6.82
CA TRP A 288 0.11 4.36 7.55
C TRP A 288 -0.77 5.42 8.22
N ILE A 289 -0.15 6.38 8.91
CA ILE A 289 -0.86 7.49 9.55
C ILE A 289 -1.51 8.39 8.48
N ASP A 290 -0.87 8.58 7.34
CA ASP A 290 -1.42 9.35 6.22
C ASP A 290 -2.66 8.67 5.61
N TRP A 291 -2.71 7.35 5.55
CA TRP A 291 -3.92 6.62 5.15
C TRP A 291 -5.07 6.83 6.16
N ILE A 292 -4.79 6.73 7.45
CA ILE A 292 -5.80 7.03 8.50
C ILE A 292 -6.27 8.48 8.38
N ARG A 293 -5.36 9.43 8.18
CA ARG A 293 -5.68 10.86 8.03
C ARG A 293 -6.57 11.09 6.82
N GLN A 294 -6.17 10.61 5.64
CA GLN A 294 -6.95 10.74 4.41
C GLN A 294 -8.34 10.13 4.55
N SER A 295 -8.44 8.95 5.17
CA SER A 295 -9.72 8.29 5.40
C SER A 295 -10.62 9.11 6.33
N THR A 296 -10.09 9.59 7.44
CA THR A 296 -10.88 10.37 8.42
C THR A 296 -11.24 11.77 7.90
N GLU A 297 -10.36 12.43 7.15
CA GLU A 297 -10.65 13.70 6.49
C GLU A 297 -11.73 13.55 5.43
N PHE A 298 -11.66 12.53 4.59
CA PHE A 298 -12.69 12.22 3.60
C PHE A 298 -14.04 11.94 4.26
N MET A 299 -14.05 11.07 5.29
CA MET A 299 -15.25 10.77 6.05
C MET A 299 -15.84 12.03 6.72
N SER A 300 -14.99 12.92 7.25
CA SER A 300 -15.44 14.17 7.88
C SER A 300 -16.15 15.11 6.90
N VAL A 301 -15.63 15.21 5.68
CA VAL A 301 -16.21 16.06 4.61
C VAL A 301 -17.55 15.49 4.11
N HIS A 302 -17.63 14.17 3.96
CA HIS A 302 -18.77 13.47 3.33
C HIS A 302 -19.65 12.74 4.36
N TRP A 303 -19.55 13.06 5.65
CA TRP A 303 -20.23 12.28 6.69
C TRP A 303 -21.74 12.17 6.50
N SER A 304 -22.40 13.25 6.10
CA SER A 304 -23.83 13.26 5.82
C SER A 304 -24.24 12.43 4.59
N GLU A 305 -23.29 12.08 3.72
CA GLU A 305 -23.50 11.24 2.54
C GLU A 305 -23.08 9.79 2.76
N ILE A 306 -22.38 9.51 3.88
CA ILE A 306 -21.85 8.20 4.23
C ILE A 306 -22.66 7.59 5.38
N ALA A 307 -22.83 8.32 6.46
CA ALA A 307 -23.37 7.79 7.72
C ALA A 307 -24.88 7.93 7.85
N PRO A 308 -25.55 7.01 8.56
CA PRO A 308 -26.95 7.18 8.92
C PRO A 308 -27.18 8.51 9.64
N GLU A 309 -28.29 9.20 9.36
CA GLU A 309 -28.63 10.51 9.98
C GLU A 309 -28.55 10.53 11.50
N LYS A 310 -28.81 9.40 12.14
CA LYS A 310 -28.80 9.24 13.61
C LYS A 310 -27.39 9.18 14.21
N ILE A 311 -26.36 8.93 13.39
CA ILE A 311 -24.97 8.75 13.84
C ILE A 311 -24.29 10.12 13.84
N ALA A 312 -23.99 10.61 15.02
CA ALA A 312 -23.34 11.91 15.17
C ALA A 312 -21.81 11.79 15.15
N GLY A 313 -21.18 12.74 14.44
CA GLY A 313 -19.72 12.95 14.48
C GLY A 313 -18.95 11.94 13.63
N ALA A 314 -18.25 12.44 12.62
CA ALA A 314 -17.30 11.66 11.85
C ALA A 314 -16.08 11.27 12.69
N PRO A 315 -15.44 10.14 12.44
CA PRO A 315 -14.12 9.82 12.99
C PRO A 315 -13.08 10.87 12.58
N TYR A 316 -12.15 11.17 13.48
CA TYR A 316 -11.07 12.11 13.20
C TYR A 316 -9.76 11.73 13.90
N LEU A 317 -8.66 12.05 13.24
CA LEU A 317 -7.32 11.92 13.81
C LEU A 317 -7.01 13.19 14.61
N ASN A 318 -7.02 13.08 15.95
CA ASN A 318 -6.81 14.22 16.86
C ASN A 318 -5.33 14.57 16.98
N GLU A 319 -4.49 13.58 17.24
CA GLU A 319 -3.06 13.75 17.40
C GLU A 319 -2.30 12.63 16.72
N SER A 320 -1.25 12.98 15.97
CA SER A 320 -0.29 12.03 15.44
C SER A 320 1.12 12.60 15.55
N GLU A 321 2.03 11.83 16.15
CA GLU A 321 3.43 12.20 16.30
C GLU A 321 4.31 11.01 15.93
N ILE A 322 5.26 11.23 15.03
CA ILE A 322 6.22 10.22 14.63
C ILE A 322 7.61 10.76 14.96
N LEU A 323 8.28 10.12 15.90
CA LEU A 323 9.67 10.42 16.25
C LEU A 323 10.59 9.40 15.60
N LEU A 324 11.75 9.85 15.20
CA LEU A 324 12.87 9.00 14.83
C LEU A 324 13.90 9.02 15.97
N ASN A 325 14.38 7.85 16.36
CA ASN A 325 15.32 7.70 17.48
C ASN A 325 16.54 8.65 17.29
N ASN A 326 16.92 9.37 18.34
CA ASN A 326 17.81 10.53 18.34
C ASN A 326 19.24 10.32 17.78
N ASP A 327 19.60 9.10 17.36
CA ASP A 327 20.93 8.79 16.82
C ASP A 327 21.08 9.15 15.32
N VAL A 328 20.00 9.58 14.63
CA VAL A 328 20.04 9.96 13.22
C VAL A 328 19.85 11.47 13.07
N LYS A 329 20.95 12.20 12.96
CA LYS A 329 20.98 13.68 12.86
C LYS A 329 20.44 14.28 11.54
N TRP A 330 19.88 13.50 10.60
CA TRP A 330 19.64 13.96 9.22
C TRP A 330 18.27 13.53 8.64
N VAL A 331 17.18 13.73 9.36
CA VAL A 331 15.83 13.28 8.90
C VAL A 331 15.03 14.37 8.17
N GLU A 332 15.29 15.64 8.43
CA GLU A 332 14.42 16.73 7.93
C GLU A 332 14.45 16.93 6.41
N PHE A 333 15.43 16.42 5.69
CA PHE A 333 15.56 16.60 4.24
C PHE A 333 15.23 15.37 3.38
N ALA A 334 15.03 14.19 3.98
CA ALA A 334 14.75 12.95 3.24
C ALA A 334 13.30 12.84 2.74
N ASP A 335 12.40 13.66 3.24
CA ASP A 335 10.96 13.59 2.99
C ASP A 335 10.41 14.59 1.98
N LEU A 336 11.26 15.40 1.36
CA LEU A 336 10.86 16.18 0.19
C LEU A 336 10.73 15.24 -1.03
N LYS A 337 9.74 14.38 -1.04
CA LYS A 337 9.21 13.79 -2.26
C LYS A 337 8.49 14.90 -3.04
N PHE A 338 9.16 15.48 -4.02
CA PHE A 338 8.45 16.15 -5.09
C PHE A 338 7.76 15.07 -5.94
N GLU A 339 6.57 14.65 -5.54
CA GLU A 339 5.70 13.86 -6.41
C GLU A 339 5.08 14.83 -7.43
N ILE A 340 5.74 14.93 -8.58
CA ILE A 340 5.07 15.50 -9.74
C ILE A 340 4.06 14.44 -10.17
N SER A 341 2.77 14.69 -9.91
CA SER A 341 1.69 13.91 -10.51
C SER A 341 1.97 13.83 -12.02
N THR A 342 2.26 12.63 -12.53
CA THR A 342 2.59 12.40 -13.94
C THR A 342 1.47 12.96 -14.85
N LYS A 343 0.24 12.91 -14.40
CA LYS A 343 -0.94 13.46 -15.09
C LYS A 343 -0.95 14.99 -15.08
N HIS A 344 -0.50 15.64 -14.00
CA HIS A 344 -0.34 17.10 -13.93
C HIS A 344 0.91 17.56 -14.70
N ALA A 345 2.01 16.84 -14.61
CA ALA A 345 3.23 17.12 -15.36
C ALA A 345 2.97 17.01 -16.88
N LEU A 346 2.30 15.96 -17.33
CA LEU A 346 1.91 15.81 -18.74
C LEU A 346 0.92 16.90 -19.19
N LYS A 347 0.00 17.33 -18.31
CA LYS A 347 -0.94 18.43 -18.61
C LYS A 347 -0.26 19.79 -18.64
N LEU A 348 0.74 20.01 -17.80
CA LEU A 348 1.59 21.21 -17.78
C LEU A 348 2.58 21.21 -18.94
N LEU A 349 3.18 20.07 -19.28
CA LEU A 349 4.13 19.94 -20.40
C LEU A 349 3.42 19.89 -21.76
N GLY A 350 2.16 19.40 -21.83
CA GLY A 350 1.33 19.37 -23.04
C GLY A 350 0.49 20.61 -23.27
N GLY A 351 0.42 21.53 -22.30
CA GLY A 351 -0.35 22.76 -22.40
C GLY A 351 0.48 23.90 -22.97
N THR A 352 0.04 24.51 -24.06
CA THR A 352 0.65 25.65 -24.75
C THR A 352 0.80 26.91 -23.89
N ASN A 353 0.36 26.88 -22.63
CA ASN A 353 0.34 28.06 -21.75
C ASN A 353 1.58 28.23 -20.85
N LEU A 354 2.44 27.23 -20.72
CA LEU A 354 3.61 27.33 -19.84
C LEU A 354 4.85 27.95 -20.52
N TYR A 355 4.92 27.83 -21.83
CA TYR A 355 6.06 28.34 -22.58
C TYR A 355 5.61 29.35 -23.63
N LYS A 356 5.95 30.61 -23.41
CA LYS A 356 5.74 31.69 -24.40
C LYS A 356 6.50 31.45 -25.73
N SER A 357 7.33 30.42 -25.81
CA SER A 357 8.10 30.06 -26.98
C SER A 357 8.27 28.54 -27.09
N LYS A 358 8.07 27.98 -28.28
CA LYS A 358 8.32 26.57 -28.60
C LYS A 358 9.78 26.11 -28.44
N TYR A 359 10.71 27.03 -28.16
CA TYR A 359 12.14 26.73 -27.99
C TYR A 359 12.57 26.62 -26.51
N VAL A 360 11.69 26.84 -25.56
CA VAL A 360 12.04 26.77 -24.13
C VAL A 360 12.46 25.36 -23.74
N PHE A 361 11.85 24.33 -24.31
CA PHE A 361 12.24 22.95 -24.07
C PHE A 361 13.71 22.67 -24.50
N VAL A 362 14.17 23.29 -25.60
CA VAL A 362 15.56 23.18 -26.07
C VAL A 362 16.50 23.72 -25.00
N ARG A 363 16.15 24.88 -24.43
CA ARG A 363 16.92 25.50 -23.35
C ARG A 363 17.02 24.58 -22.13
N GLU A 364 15.89 23.97 -21.72
CA GLU A 364 15.85 23.05 -20.57
C GLU A 364 16.71 21.80 -20.82
N VAL A 365 16.65 21.22 -22.02
CA VAL A 365 17.48 20.08 -22.39
C VAL A 365 18.97 20.43 -22.34
N ILE A 366 19.34 21.61 -22.85
CA ILE A 366 20.74 22.08 -22.82
C ILE A 366 21.16 22.34 -21.36
N GLN A 367 20.31 22.97 -20.56
CA GLN A 367 20.61 23.24 -19.15
C GLN A 367 20.82 21.95 -18.37
N ASN A 368 19.94 20.97 -18.52
CA ASN A 368 20.07 19.66 -17.86
C ASN A 368 21.36 18.94 -18.31
N ALA A 369 21.76 19.07 -19.58
CA ALA A 369 23.02 18.52 -20.07
C ALA A 369 24.25 19.21 -19.43
N VAL A 370 24.20 20.54 -19.26
CA VAL A 370 25.24 21.31 -18.57
C VAL A 370 25.35 20.87 -17.11
N ASP A 371 24.23 20.80 -16.40
CA ASP A 371 24.17 20.42 -14.98
C ASP A 371 24.69 18.99 -14.75
N ALA A 372 24.29 18.05 -15.60
CA ALA A 372 24.80 16.67 -15.55
C ALA A 372 26.31 16.59 -15.83
N THR A 373 26.82 17.39 -16.77
CA THR A 373 28.23 17.45 -17.09
C THR A 373 29.03 18.03 -15.93
N MET A 374 28.58 19.14 -15.35
CA MET A 374 29.20 19.75 -14.18
C MET A 374 29.22 18.82 -12.97
N LYS A 375 28.13 18.12 -12.73
CA LYS A 375 28.07 17.10 -11.66
C LYS A 375 29.10 15.99 -11.90
N ARG A 376 29.25 15.50 -13.11
CA ARG A 376 30.25 14.49 -13.45
C ARG A 376 31.67 14.99 -13.21
N ILE A 377 31.99 16.22 -13.66
CA ILE A 377 33.28 16.83 -13.45
C ILE A 377 33.58 16.97 -11.95
N TYR A 378 32.61 17.40 -11.16
CA TYR A 378 32.74 17.50 -9.71
C TYR A 378 32.98 16.14 -9.04
N LEU A 379 32.30 15.10 -9.47
CA LEU A 379 32.52 13.73 -8.95
C LEU A 379 33.91 13.22 -9.30
N THR A 380 34.39 13.46 -10.53
CA THR A 380 35.80 13.14 -10.93
C THR A 380 36.80 13.86 -10.09
N TYR A 381 36.54 15.14 -9.77
CA TYR A 381 37.39 15.89 -8.83
C TYR A 381 37.43 15.27 -7.45
N LEU A 382 36.27 14.86 -6.91
CA LEU A 382 36.16 14.21 -5.59
C LEU A 382 36.91 12.87 -5.52
N GLU A 383 36.92 12.09 -6.60
CA GLU A 383 37.73 10.86 -6.69
C GLU A 383 39.21 11.08 -6.64
N GLN A 384 39.70 12.25 -7.12
CA GLN A 384 41.09 12.63 -7.14
C GLN A 384 41.52 13.50 -5.94
N TYR A 385 40.55 13.93 -5.13
CA TYR A 385 40.79 14.86 -4.05
C TYR A 385 41.33 14.14 -2.80
N ASP A 386 42.59 14.43 -2.47
CA ASP A 386 43.31 13.93 -1.27
C ASP A 386 43.55 15.08 -0.25
N GLY A 387 42.48 15.82 0.06
CA GLY A 387 42.57 16.98 0.96
C GLY A 387 41.51 16.95 2.08
N ASP A 388 41.58 18.00 2.93
CA ASP A 388 40.68 18.17 4.07
C ASP A 388 39.22 18.37 3.61
N LYS A 389 38.28 17.67 4.24
CA LYS A 389 36.87 17.66 3.85
C LYS A 389 36.17 19.02 3.96
N GLU A 390 36.67 19.91 4.83
CA GLU A 390 36.06 21.23 5.06
C GLU A 390 36.38 22.25 3.94
N ASN A 391 37.40 22.02 3.13
CA ASN A 391 37.83 22.96 2.08
C ASN A 391 37.69 22.46 0.64
N LYS A 392 36.99 21.36 0.42
CA LYS A 392 36.90 20.69 -0.89
C LYS A 392 36.25 21.56 -1.97
N ASP A 393 35.21 22.32 -1.62
CA ASP A 393 34.41 23.08 -2.58
C ASP A 393 35.15 24.37 -3.00
N ASP A 394 35.87 25.03 -2.10
CA ASP A 394 36.73 26.18 -2.43
C ASP A 394 37.93 25.80 -3.33
N ARG A 395 38.44 24.58 -3.19
CA ARG A 395 39.52 24.05 -4.02
C ARG A 395 39.03 23.55 -5.36
N PHE A 396 37.79 23.14 -5.49
CA PHE A 396 37.21 22.67 -6.74
C PHE A 396 37.29 23.71 -7.86
N LEU A 397 36.93 24.95 -7.59
CA LEU A 397 37.01 26.00 -8.58
C LEU A 397 38.48 26.28 -9.03
N LYS A 398 39.42 26.20 -8.11
CA LYS A 398 40.85 26.34 -8.43
C LYS A 398 41.35 25.17 -9.27
N TRP A 399 41.01 23.96 -8.90
CA TRP A 399 41.33 22.75 -9.65
C TRP A 399 40.70 22.79 -11.05
N LEU A 400 39.45 23.22 -11.18
CA LEU A 400 38.74 23.31 -12.45
C LEU A 400 39.43 24.23 -13.45
N VAL A 401 39.99 25.32 -12.98
CA VAL A 401 40.70 26.34 -13.83
C VAL A 401 42.07 25.86 -14.26
N HIS A 402 42.76 25.11 -13.41
CA HIS A 402 44.18 24.75 -13.64
C HIS A 402 44.36 23.35 -14.19
N GLU A 403 43.77 22.35 -13.50
CA GLU A 403 43.98 20.92 -13.79
C GLU A 403 42.79 20.30 -14.53
N GLY A 404 41.59 20.80 -14.26
CA GLY A 404 40.33 20.30 -14.86
C GLY A 404 40.07 20.77 -16.29
N LYS A 405 40.95 21.61 -16.87
CA LYS A 405 40.74 22.22 -18.19
C LYS A 405 40.62 21.18 -19.33
N GLU A 406 41.39 20.12 -19.29
CA GLU A 406 41.31 19.03 -20.26
C GLU A 406 39.98 18.27 -20.11
N ILE A 407 39.57 18.00 -18.88
CA ILE A 407 38.28 17.31 -18.58
C ILE A 407 37.10 18.15 -19.06
N ILE A 408 37.17 19.48 -18.95
CA ILE A 408 36.11 20.38 -19.48
C ILE A 408 36.07 20.29 -21.00
N ASN A 409 37.20 20.31 -21.68
CA ASN A 409 37.26 20.22 -23.14
C ASN A 409 36.75 18.88 -23.65
N ASP A 410 37.07 17.77 -22.99
CA ASP A 410 36.59 16.44 -23.31
C ASP A 410 35.13 16.22 -22.96
N SER A 411 34.57 17.10 -22.16
CA SER A 411 33.16 17.08 -21.71
C SER A 411 32.26 18.03 -22.50
N ALA A 412 32.71 18.50 -23.68
CA ALA A 412 31.95 19.45 -24.50
C ALA A 412 30.55 18.91 -24.88
N ILE A 413 29.55 19.79 -24.79
CA ILE A 413 28.18 19.51 -25.21
C ILE A 413 28.02 19.96 -26.66
N HIS A 414 27.77 19.00 -27.56
CA HIS A 414 27.54 19.26 -28.97
C HIS A 414 26.05 19.35 -29.26
N VAL A 415 25.58 20.48 -29.79
CA VAL A 415 24.19 20.69 -30.22
C VAL A 415 24.18 20.75 -31.74
N THR A 416 23.51 19.74 -32.37
CA THR A 416 23.37 19.71 -33.82
C THR A 416 21.94 20.00 -34.22
N LEU A 417 21.75 20.99 -35.09
CA LEU A 417 20.44 21.32 -35.67
C LEU A 417 20.38 20.72 -37.08
N SER A 418 19.42 19.85 -37.35
CA SER A 418 19.17 19.33 -38.68
C SER A 418 17.75 19.67 -39.13
N SER A 419 17.60 20.21 -40.35
CA SER A 419 16.31 20.43 -41.00
C SER A 419 15.93 19.18 -41.77
N GLY A 420 14.88 18.46 -41.33
CA GLY A 420 14.36 17.28 -42.06
C GLY A 420 13.30 17.69 -43.07
N ASN A 421 13.42 17.20 -44.32
CA ASN A 421 12.33 17.26 -45.31
C ASN A 421 11.18 16.33 -44.88
N LYS A 422 9.94 16.74 -45.08
CA LYS A 422 8.70 16.10 -44.63
C LYS A 422 8.42 14.67 -45.13
N SER A 423 9.30 14.05 -45.88
CA SER A 423 9.04 12.78 -46.57
C SER A 423 9.70 11.54 -45.97
N SER A 424 10.44 11.65 -44.86
CA SER A 424 11.06 10.50 -44.21
C SER A 424 10.98 10.57 -42.70
N CYS A 425 9.78 10.39 -42.17
CA CYS A 425 9.57 10.21 -40.73
C CYS A 425 9.86 8.75 -40.35
N LEU A 426 11.14 8.39 -40.27
CA LEU A 426 11.57 7.15 -39.67
C LEU A 426 11.93 7.40 -38.21
N LYS A 427 11.11 6.80 -37.34
CA LYS A 427 11.32 6.72 -35.90
C LYS A 427 12.71 6.14 -35.60
N LYS A 428 13.68 6.96 -35.23
CA LYS A 428 14.90 6.49 -34.57
C LYS A 428 14.91 7.00 -33.13
N PRO A 429 15.08 6.10 -32.14
CA PRO A 429 15.21 6.51 -30.75
C PRO A 429 16.48 7.35 -30.59
N VAL A 430 16.38 8.44 -29.85
CA VAL A 430 17.52 9.26 -29.46
C VAL A 430 18.27 8.52 -28.35
N PHE A 431 19.40 7.91 -28.66
CA PHE A 431 20.29 7.33 -27.65
C PHE A 431 21.23 8.41 -27.10
N MET A 432 21.18 8.66 -25.80
CA MET A 432 22.21 9.40 -25.08
C MET A 432 23.40 8.46 -24.82
N ARG A 433 24.55 8.74 -25.41
CA ARG A 433 25.83 8.12 -25.05
C ARG A 433 26.64 9.11 -24.21
N VAL A 434 26.95 8.73 -22.97
CA VAL A 434 27.65 9.56 -21.99
C VAL A 434 29.17 9.32 -22.13
N SER A 435 29.76 9.86 -23.19
CA SER A 435 31.22 10.16 -23.24
C SER A 435 31.52 11.49 -23.95
N ALA A 436 30.58 11.98 -24.71
CA ALA A 436 30.36 13.37 -25.12
C ALA A 436 28.84 13.48 -25.33
N ILE A 437 28.18 14.46 -24.75
CA ILE A 437 26.71 14.60 -24.89
C ILE A 437 26.45 15.24 -26.25
N SER A 438 26.04 14.41 -27.24
CA SER A 438 25.54 14.92 -28.52
C SER A 438 24.02 15.00 -28.48
N ILE A 439 23.47 16.20 -28.54
CA ILE A 439 22.02 16.43 -28.63
C ILE A 439 21.68 16.71 -30.10
N SER A 440 20.94 15.80 -30.73
CA SER A 440 20.41 16.00 -32.08
C SER A 440 18.95 16.40 -32.00
N LEU A 441 18.61 17.62 -32.41
CA LEU A 441 17.25 18.13 -32.45
C LEU A 441 16.74 18.13 -33.89
N LEU A 442 15.66 17.38 -34.15
CA LEU A 442 14.94 17.44 -35.42
C LEU A 442 13.82 18.48 -35.27
N ILE A 443 13.96 19.61 -35.93
CA ILE A 443 12.90 20.64 -35.99
C ILE A 443 12.14 20.42 -37.30
N THR A 444 10.92 19.92 -37.18
CA THR A 444 9.93 19.95 -38.28
C THR A 444 9.16 21.27 -38.19
N ASN A 445 9.19 22.03 -39.26
CA ASN A 445 8.35 23.23 -39.43
C ASN A 445 6.86 22.87 -39.54
#